data_86a199605163451539ecca238702f2e5
#
_entry.id   86a199605163451539ecca238702f2e5
#
_cell.length_a   1.000
_cell.length_b   1.000
_cell.length_c   1.000
_cell.angle_alpha   90.00
_cell.angle_beta   90.00
_cell.angle_gamma   90.00
#
_symmetry.space_group_name_H-M   'P 1'
#
loop_
_entity.id
_entity.type
_entity.pdbx_description
1 polymer ?
#
loop_
_entity_poly.entity_id
_entity_poly.type
_entity_poly.pdbx_seq_one_letter_code
_entity_poly.pdbx_strand_id
1 'polypeptide(L)'
;MKVHYSSNSNEWETPQNFFDKLNKEFNFTLDPAASHDNAKCSTYFTEMDDGLSKTWKGHVVFCNPPYGREIGKWVKKARQESYEHGITVVMLIPARTDTRYWHDEIFPYASDIRFIKGRLKFGDAKNAAPFPSAVVVFGGSRGMKYLQRSM
;
A
#
# COMPACT_ATOMS: atom_id res chain seq x y z
N MET A 1 23.92 -12.54 7.23
CA MET A 1 23.57 -11.86 7.15
C MET A 1 23.27 -11.41 6.54
N LYS A 2 22.83 -11.14 6.28
CA LYS A 2 22.32 -10.56 5.73
C LYS A 2 22.20 -9.51 5.60
N VAL A 3 22.35 -9.17 5.27
CA VAL A 3 22.28 -8.19 5.18
C VAL A 3 21.81 -7.49 4.84
N HIS A 4 21.54 -7.20 4.60
CA HIS A 4 20.95 -6.54 4.42
C HIS A 4 20.87 -5.78 4.11
N TYR A 5 21.14 -5.74 3.87
CA TYR A 5 20.94 -5.07 3.48
C TYR A 5 20.54 -4.40 2.51
N SER A 6 20.77 -4.00 2.06
CA SER A 6 20.57 -3.20 0.88
C SER A 6 19.19 -3.44 0.32
N SER A 7 18.84 -4.65 0.13
CA SER A 7 17.47 -4.97 -0.28
C SER A 7 16.47 -4.45 0.71
N ASN A 8 16.89 -4.30 1.93
CA ASN A 8 16.03 -3.82 2.99
C ASN A 8 15.59 -2.38 2.78
N SER A 9 16.31 -1.64 1.95
CA SER A 9 15.96 -0.25 1.71
C SER A 9 14.62 -0.08 1.01
N ASN A 10 14.10 -1.12 0.37
CA ASN A 10 12.82 -1.06 -0.35
C ASN A 10 11.68 -1.74 0.38
N GLU A 11 11.98 -2.45 1.48
CA GLU A 11 10.96 -3.20 2.19
C GLU A 11 10.73 -2.57 3.56
N TRP A 12 9.56 -1.97 3.69
CA TRP A 12 9.21 -1.22 4.88
C TRP A 12 7.97 -1.87 5.48
N GLU A 13 8.19 -2.74 6.47
CA GLU A 13 7.10 -3.49 7.07
C GLU A 13 6.13 -2.58 7.81
N THR A 14 4.85 -2.70 7.47
CA THR A 14 3.79 -1.89 8.07
C THR A 14 3.72 -2.12 9.58
N PRO A 15 3.73 -1.04 10.39
CA PRO A 15 3.51 -1.21 11.83
C PRO A 15 2.15 -1.86 12.09
N GLN A 16 2.12 -2.84 12.98
CA GLN A 16 0.91 -3.61 13.21
C GLN A 16 -0.25 -2.74 13.72
N ASN A 17 0.03 -1.82 14.63
CA ASN A 17 -1.04 -0.97 15.16
C ASN A 17 -1.63 -0.06 14.08
N PHE A 18 -0.82 0.37 13.14
CA PHE A 18 -1.29 1.18 12.02
C PHE A 18 -2.21 0.36 11.12
N PHE A 19 -1.76 -0.85 10.78
CA PHE A 19 -2.59 -1.76 9.99
C PHE A 19 -3.91 -2.04 10.69
N ASP A 20 -3.88 -2.30 11.99
CA ASP A 20 -5.08 -2.64 12.73
C ASP A 20 -6.14 -1.55 12.66
N LYS A 21 -5.71 -0.29 12.70
CA LYS A 21 -6.65 0.84 12.58
C LYS A 21 -7.31 0.87 11.22
N LEU A 22 -6.54 0.69 10.16
CA LEU A 22 -7.09 0.63 8.81
C LEU A 22 -8.00 -0.58 8.66
N ASN A 23 -7.61 -1.70 9.22
CA ASN A 23 -8.37 -2.94 9.09
C ASN A 23 -9.74 -2.86 9.74
N LYS A 24 -9.88 -2.06 10.78
CA LYS A 24 -11.19 -1.83 11.39
C LYS A 24 -12.15 -1.16 10.40
N GLU A 25 -11.62 -0.32 9.56
CA GLU A 25 -12.42 0.39 8.58
C GLU A 25 -12.74 -0.47 7.36
N PHE A 26 -11.74 -1.20 6.85
CA PHE A 26 -11.83 -1.83 5.54
C PHE A 26 -12.04 -3.34 5.56
N ASN A 27 -11.64 -4.04 6.62
CA ASN A 27 -11.71 -5.50 6.73
C ASN A 27 -10.95 -6.18 5.58
N PHE A 28 -9.66 -6.01 5.57
CA PHE A 28 -8.80 -6.52 4.49
C PHE A 28 -8.78 -8.04 4.43
N THR A 29 -8.73 -8.58 3.22
CA THR A 29 -8.68 -10.02 2.99
C THR A 29 -7.47 -10.48 2.19
N LEU A 30 -6.72 -9.56 1.57
CA LEU A 30 -5.56 -9.92 0.75
C LEU A 30 -4.43 -8.93 0.99
N ASP A 31 -3.22 -9.48 1.16
CA ASP A 31 -1.97 -8.72 1.22
C ASP A 31 -1.08 -9.22 0.08
N PRO A 32 -1.07 -8.54 -1.09
CA PRO A 32 -0.40 -9.08 -2.28
C PRO A 32 1.09 -8.81 -2.36
N ALA A 33 1.65 -8.09 -1.39
CA ALA A 33 3.07 -7.73 -1.37
C ALA A 33 3.67 -8.09 -0.02
N ALA A 34 3.61 -9.38 0.33
CA ALA A 34 3.96 -9.85 1.66
C ALA A 34 5.16 -10.78 1.63
N SER A 35 5.66 -11.08 2.80
CA SER A 35 6.49 -12.26 3.04
C SER A 35 5.75 -13.17 4.02
N HIS A 36 6.25 -14.38 4.21
CA HIS A 36 5.63 -15.29 5.17
C HIS A 36 5.66 -14.72 6.58
N ASP A 37 6.67 -13.90 6.87
CA ASP A 37 6.87 -13.37 8.22
C ASP A 37 6.06 -12.12 8.50
N ASN A 38 5.72 -11.34 7.46
CA ASN A 38 5.09 -10.03 7.67
C ASN A 38 3.69 -9.91 7.09
N ALA A 39 3.12 -10.98 6.57
CA ALA A 39 1.80 -10.94 5.95
C ALA A 39 0.74 -10.41 6.93
N LYS A 40 -0.04 -9.46 6.48
CA LYS A 40 -1.08 -8.82 7.30
C LYS A 40 -2.43 -9.50 7.19
N CYS A 41 -2.61 -10.34 6.19
CA CYS A 41 -3.87 -11.05 5.96
C CYS A 41 -3.59 -12.55 5.86
N SER A 42 -4.63 -13.36 6.09
CA SER A 42 -4.47 -14.81 5.95
C SER A 42 -4.24 -15.23 4.51
N THR A 43 -4.79 -14.48 3.55
CA THR A 43 -4.48 -14.66 2.13
C THR A 43 -3.45 -13.62 1.74
N TYR A 44 -2.34 -14.09 1.18
CA TYR A 44 -1.27 -13.17 0.80
C TYR A 44 -0.44 -13.76 -0.32
N PHE A 45 0.27 -12.89 -1.04
CA PHE A 45 1.23 -13.29 -2.06
C PHE A 45 2.61 -12.85 -1.66
N THR A 46 3.56 -13.77 -1.78
CA THR A 46 4.98 -13.47 -1.56
C THR A 46 5.64 -13.08 -2.87
N GLU A 47 6.90 -12.72 -2.79
CA GLU A 47 7.68 -12.40 -3.98
C GLU A 47 7.66 -13.56 -4.97
N MET A 48 7.76 -14.78 -4.47
CA MET A 48 7.72 -15.96 -5.34
C MET A 48 6.38 -16.14 -6.03
N ASP A 49 5.30 -15.74 -5.39
CA ASP A 49 3.98 -15.81 -5.99
C ASP A 49 3.78 -14.73 -7.04
N ASP A 50 4.51 -13.63 -6.93
CA ASP A 50 4.40 -12.48 -7.81
C ASP A 50 3.00 -11.87 -7.83
N GLY A 51 2.73 -11.06 -6.81
CA GLY A 51 1.42 -10.42 -6.67
C GLY A 51 1.02 -9.56 -7.86
N LEU A 52 1.99 -9.01 -8.61
CA LEU A 52 1.69 -8.22 -9.79
C LEU A 52 1.05 -9.04 -10.90
N SER A 53 1.33 -10.35 -10.95
CA SER A 53 0.80 -11.23 -11.99
C SER A 53 -0.50 -11.90 -11.59
N LYS A 54 -0.96 -11.71 -10.35
CA LYS A 54 -2.16 -12.38 -9.84
C LYS A 54 -3.37 -11.47 -9.94
N THR A 55 -4.54 -12.10 -9.99
CA THR A 55 -5.78 -11.32 -9.84
C THR A 55 -6.03 -11.08 -8.36
N TRP A 56 -6.55 -9.92 -8.05
CA TRP A 56 -6.96 -9.56 -6.69
C TRP A 56 -8.49 -9.58 -6.55
N LYS A 57 -9.17 -10.08 -7.59
CA LYS A 57 -10.63 -10.08 -7.66
C LYS A 57 -11.25 -10.74 -6.43
N GLY A 58 -12.32 -10.15 -5.93
CA GLY A 58 -13.06 -10.69 -4.81
C GLY A 58 -12.50 -10.36 -3.45
N HIS A 59 -11.44 -9.57 -3.41
CA HIS A 59 -10.78 -9.21 -2.15
C HIS A 59 -10.93 -7.73 -1.83
N VAL A 60 -10.76 -7.43 -0.55
CA VAL A 60 -10.46 -6.09 -0.07
C VAL A 60 -8.97 -6.10 0.24
N VAL A 61 -8.21 -5.26 -0.45
CA VAL A 61 -6.76 -5.40 -0.53
C VAL A 61 -6.04 -4.33 0.29
N PHE A 62 -5.10 -4.77 1.11
CA PHE A 62 -4.11 -3.89 1.71
C PHE A 62 -2.77 -4.15 1.05
N CYS A 63 -2.17 -3.14 0.47
CA CYS A 63 -0.90 -3.29 -0.23
C CYS A 63 0.12 -2.26 0.23
N ASN A 64 1.17 -2.74 0.86
CA ASN A 64 2.36 -1.95 1.15
C ASN A 64 3.45 -2.52 0.23
N PRO A 65 3.61 -1.97 -0.99
CA PRO A 65 4.49 -2.58 -1.99
C PRO A 65 5.96 -2.32 -1.66
N PRO A 66 6.88 -3.04 -2.32
CA PRO A 66 8.28 -2.64 -2.21
C PRO A 66 8.46 -1.25 -2.77
N TYR A 67 9.21 -0.43 -2.05
CA TYR A 67 9.49 0.94 -2.48
C TYR A 67 10.71 0.92 -3.38
N GLY A 68 10.83 1.89 -4.26
CA GLY A 68 11.90 1.95 -5.20
C GLY A 68 11.36 1.96 -6.63
N ARG A 69 12.09 1.37 -7.55
CA ARG A 69 11.75 1.48 -8.98
C ARG A 69 10.43 0.84 -9.35
N GLU A 70 10.04 -0.22 -8.64
CA GLU A 70 8.86 -0.99 -9.00
C GLU A 70 7.56 -0.42 -8.45
N ILE A 71 7.66 0.60 -7.60
CA ILE A 71 6.47 1.08 -6.90
C ILE A 71 5.38 1.56 -7.86
N GLY A 72 5.78 2.20 -8.97
CA GLY A 72 4.81 2.65 -9.95
C GLY A 72 3.98 1.53 -10.56
N LYS A 73 4.61 0.37 -10.75
CA LYS A 73 3.90 -0.81 -11.26
C LYS A 73 2.85 -1.30 -10.29
N TRP A 74 3.17 -1.28 -8.99
CA TRP A 74 2.23 -1.69 -7.95
C TRP A 74 1.05 -0.74 -7.86
N VAL A 75 1.30 0.57 -7.98
CA VAL A 75 0.23 1.57 -7.94
C VAL A 75 -0.69 1.41 -9.14
N LYS A 76 -0.11 1.21 -10.33
CA LYS A 76 -0.89 0.98 -11.54
C LYS A 76 -1.73 -0.29 -11.42
N LYS A 77 -1.14 -1.36 -10.91
CA LYS A 77 -1.83 -2.63 -10.67
C LYS A 77 -3.02 -2.42 -9.73
N ALA A 78 -2.80 -1.70 -8.64
CA ALA A 78 -3.86 -1.43 -7.67
C ALA A 78 -5.03 -0.69 -8.32
N ARG A 79 -4.73 0.34 -9.10
CA ARG A 79 -5.77 1.09 -9.80
C ARG A 79 -6.52 0.20 -10.78
N GLN A 80 -5.80 -0.60 -11.57
CA GLN A 80 -6.42 -1.46 -12.58
C GLN A 80 -7.30 -2.53 -11.93
N GLU A 81 -6.83 -3.17 -10.87
CA GLU A 81 -7.61 -4.20 -10.18
C GLU A 81 -8.89 -3.62 -9.58
N SER A 82 -8.77 -2.43 -8.99
CA SER A 82 -9.94 -1.76 -8.44
C SER A 82 -10.96 -1.45 -9.53
N TYR A 83 -10.49 -0.90 -10.64
CA TYR A 83 -11.39 -0.51 -11.72
C TYR A 83 -12.04 -1.73 -12.38
N GLU A 84 -11.23 -2.73 -12.72
CA GLU A 84 -11.74 -3.89 -13.45
C GLU A 84 -12.68 -4.76 -12.63
N HIS A 85 -12.39 -4.91 -11.34
CA HIS A 85 -13.12 -5.86 -10.51
C HIS A 85 -14.03 -5.20 -9.48
N GLY A 86 -14.08 -3.88 -9.47
CA GLY A 86 -14.94 -3.15 -8.52
C GLY A 86 -14.54 -3.36 -7.08
N ILE A 87 -13.26 -3.59 -6.81
CA ILE A 87 -12.79 -3.86 -5.45
C ILE A 87 -12.12 -2.65 -4.85
N THR A 88 -12.00 -2.67 -3.53
CA THR A 88 -11.29 -1.64 -2.79
C THR A 88 -9.84 -2.07 -2.59
N VAL A 89 -8.91 -1.20 -2.99
CA VAL A 89 -7.49 -1.40 -2.76
C VAL A 89 -6.96 -0.22 -1.97
N VAL A 90 -6.32 -0.51 -0.85
CA VAL A 90 -5.75 0.51 0.04
C VAL A 90 -4.24 0.31 0.07
N MET A 91 -3.49 1.35 -0.27
CA MET A 91 -2.04 1.28 -0.32
C MET A 91 -1.42 2.18 0.74
N LEU A 92 -0.30 1.72 1.30
CA LEU A 92 0.57 2.55 2.13
C LEU A 92 1.84 2.79 1.35
N ILE A 93 2.13 4.05 1.00
CA ILE A 93 3.25 4.40 0.13
C ILE A 93 3.90 5.71 0.58
N PRO A 94 5.15 5.98 0.15
CA PRO A 94 5.74 7.28 0.40
C PRO A 94 4.97 8.37 -0.34
N ALA A 95 4.82 9.52 0.32
CA ALA A 95 4.08 10.64 -0.26
C ALA A 95 4.99 11.48 -1.15
N ARG A 96 5.56 10.87 -2.18
CA ARG A 96 6.45 11.56 -3.13
C ARG A 96 5.65 12.11 -4.28
N THR A 97 4.97 13.20 -4.00
CA THR A 97 3.92 13.74 -4.84
C THR A 97 4.40 14.39 -6.13
N ASP A 98 5.70 14.46 -6.34
CA ASP A 98 6.29 14.95 -7.59
C ASP A 98 6.52 13.84 -8.62
N THR A 99 6.23 12.60 -8.27
CA THR A 99 6.49 11.47 -9.16
C THR A 99 5.38 11.24 -10.16
N ARG A 100 5.73 10.53 -11.25
CA ARG A 100 4.75 10.22 -12.30
C ARG A 100 3.59 9.41 -11.78
N TYR A 101 3.86 8.40 -10.96
CA TYR A 101 2.77 7.54 -10.53
C TYR A 101 1.77 8.27 -9.64
N TRP A 102 2.20 9.30 -8.90
CA TRP A 102 1.26 10.14 -8.18
C TRP A 102 0.37 10.92 -9.13
N HIS A 103 0.94 11.47 -10.20
CA HIS A 103 0.19 12.33 -11.13
C HIS A 103 -0.62 11.55 -12.15
N ASP A 104 -0.11 10.40 -12.59
CA ASP A 104 -0.77 9.65 -13.65
C ASP A 104 -1.78 8.63 -13.10
N GLU A 105 -1.52 8.09 -11.90
CA GLU A 105 -2.34 7.00 -11.37
C GLU A 105 -3.13 7.38 -10.13
N ILE A 106 -2.54 8.14 -9.22
CA ILE A 106 -3.18 8.39 -7.92
C ILE A 106 -4.13 9.57 -7.98
N PHE A 107 -3.62 10.75 -8.33
CA PHE A 107 -4.46 11.95 -8.31
C PHE A 107 -5.69 11.81 -9.20
N PRO A 108 -5.60 11.24 -10.42
CA PRO A 108 -6.79 11.12 -11.27
C PRO A 108 -7.80 10.07 -10.80
N TYR A 109 -7.37 9.03 -10.08
CA TYR A 109 -8.22 7.86 -9.88
C TYR A 109 -8.49 7.49 -8.42
N ALA A 110 -7.71 7.98 -7.47
CA ALA A 110 -7.93 7.60 -6.07
C ALA A 110 -9.26 8.16 -5.57
N SER A 111 -9.95 7.37 -4.78
CA SER A 111 -11.19 7.83 -4.14
C SER A 111 -10.90 8.58 -2.84
N ASP A 112 -9.75 8.32 -2.22
CA ASP A 112 -9.36 9.01 -0.99
C ASP A 112 -7.84 8.97 -0.89
N ILE A 113 -7.26 10.03 -0.36
CA ILE A 113 -5.84 10.08 -0.05
C ILE A 113 -5.70 10.67 1.34
N ARG A 114 -4.98 9.95 2.21
CA ARG A 114 -4.80 10.36 3.61
C ARG A 114 -3.33 10.55 3.87
N PHE A 115 -2.93 11.76 4.17
CA PHE A 115 -1.55 12.06 4.48
C PHE A 115 -1.32 11.81 5.97
N ILE A 116 -0.25 11.05 6.27
CA ILE A 116 0.05 10.66 7.64
C ILE A 116 0.76 11.83 8.33
N LYS A 117 0.26 12.23 9.48
CA LYS A 117 0.94 13.21 10.29
C LYS A 117 2.18 12.58 10.94
N GLY A 118 3.32 13.22 10.79
CA GLY A 118 4.58 12.68 11.27
C GLY A 118 5.12 11.58 10.37
N ARG A 119 6.12 10.87 10.84
CA ARG A 119 6.77 9.80 10.10
C ARG A 119 6.54 8.47 10.77
N LEU A 120 6.20 7.45 9.98
CA LEU A 120 5.99 6.12 10.52
C LEU A 120 7.31 5.47 10.90
N LYS A 121 7.26 4.61 11.90
CA LYS A 121 8.37 3.73 12.26
C LYS A 121 8.02 2.34 11.76
N PHE A 122 8.61 1.97 10.64
CA PHE A 122 8.31 0.70 9.99
C PHE A 122 9.03 -0.45 10.68
N GLY A 123 8.35 -1.58 10.77
CA GLY A 123 8.94 -2.78 11.34
C GLY A 123 9.46 -2.55 12.75
N ASP A 124 10.70 -2.96 12.97
CA ASP A 124 11.37 -2.80 14.25
C ASP A 124 12.26 -1.57 14.31
N ALA A 125 12.11 -0.65 13.37
CA ALA A 125 12.98 0.51 13.28
C ALA A 125 12.83 1.37 14.52
N LYS A 126 13.97 1.84 15.04
CA LYS A 126 14.00 2.76 16.17
C LYS A 126 13.66 4.17 15.73
N ASN A 127 14.02 4.50 14.48
CA ASN A 127 13.85 5.84 13.96
C ASN A 127 12.72 5.87 12.97
N ALA A 128 12.14 7.05 12.83
CA ALA A 128 11.10 7.28 11.84
C ALA A 128 11.66 7.15 10.43
N ALA A 129 10.80 6.83 9.48
CA ALA A 129 11.17 6.74 8.08
C ALA A 129 11.71 8.10 7.58
N PRO A 130 12.62 8.08 6.60
CA PRO A 130 13.16 9.33 6.05
C PRO A 130 12.22 10.01 5.05
N PHE A 131 10.99 9.58 4.95
CA PHE A 131 10.01 10.13 4.02
C PHE A 131 8.64 10.20 4.68
N PRO A 132 7.78 11.09 4.22
CA PRO A 132 6.38 11.10 4.66
C PRO A 132 5.63 9.97 3.98
N SER A 133 4.53 9.53 4.60
CA SER A 133 3.72 8.43 4.09
C SER A 133 2.29 8.90 3.81
N ALA A 134 1.64 8.19 2.90
CA ALA A 134 0.24 8.43 2.58
C ALA A 134 -0.48 7.10 2.44
N VAL A 135 -1.76 7.12 2.77
CA VAL A 135 -2.68 6.02 2.48
C VAL A 135 -3.50 6.43 1.27
N VAL A 136 -3.47 5.59 0.24
CA VAL A 136 -4.20 5.83 -1.01
C VAL A 136 -5.27 4.77 -1.16
N VAL A 137 -6.50 5.19 -1.39
CA VAL A 137 -7.63 4.28 -1.55
C VAL A 137 -8.12 4.35 -2.98
N PHE A 138 -8.17 3.20 -3.64
CA PHE A 138 -8.83 3.06 -4.95
C PHE A 138 -10.12 2.27 -4.73
N GLY A 139 -11.21 2.74 -5.30
CA GLY A 139 -12.51 2.11 -5.11
C GLY A 139 -13.15 2.56 -3.82
N GLY A 140 -13.92 1.65 -3.19
CA GLY A 140 -14.55 2.00 -1.92
C GLY A 140 -15.85 2.75 -2.11
N SER A 141 -16.00 3.87 -1.42
CA SER A 141 -17.25 4.63 -1.43
C SER A 141 -17.49 5.21 -2.80
N ARG A 142 -18.58 4.77 -3.42
CA ARG A 142 -18.95 5.28 -4.69
C ARG A 142 -19.43 6.70 -4.57
N GLY A 143 -19.05 7.53 -5.52
CA GLY A 143 -19.51 8.91 -5.55
C GLY A 143 -18.81 9.81 -4.57
N MET A 144 -17.92 9.27 -3.80
CA MET A 144 -17.17 10.08 -2.86
C MET A 144 -16.15 10.90 -3.61
N LYS A 145 -16.08 12.17 -3.31
CA LYS A 145 -15.04 12.99 -3.86
C LYS A 145 -13.73 12.65 -3.21
N TYR A 146 -12.67 12.91 -3.95
CA TYR A 146 -11.34 12.81 -3.44
C TYR A 146 -11.18 13.73 -2.22
N LEU A 147 -10.72 13.16 -1.13
CA LEU A 147 -10.52 13.89 0.11
C LEU A 147 -9.12 13.64 0.64
N GLN A 148 -8.50 14.68 1.14
CA GLN A 148 -7.23 14.56 1.82
C GLN A 148 -7.49 14.53 3.32
N ARG A 149 -6.86 13.57 3.99
CA ARG A 149 -7.01 13.44 5.42
C ARG A 149 -5.67 13.18 6.07
N SER A 150 -5.54 13.70 7.27
CA SER A 150 -4.39 13.40 8.10
C SER A 150 -4.75 12.24 9.01
N MET A 151 -3.87 11.24 9.10
CA MET A 151 -4.12 10.09 9.97
C MET A 151 -3.37 10.17 11.29
#